data_a4a62f4c93eef4685506290bc9abce91
#
_entry.id   a4a62f4c93eef4685506290bc9abce91
#
_cell.length_a   1.000
_cell.length_b   1.000
_cell.length_c   1.000
_cell.angle_alpha   90.00
_cell.angle_beta   90.00
_cell.angle_gamma   90.00
#
_symmetry.space_group_name_H-M   'P 1'
#
loop_
_entity.id
_entity.type
_entity.pdbx_description
1 polymer ?
#
loop_
_entity_poly.entity_id
_entity_poly.type
_entity_poly.pdbx_seq_one_letter_code
_entity_poly.pdbx_strand_id
1 'polypeptide(L)'
;MSGAPDLVGPIIGWRVWRIAVDGELVSAYTPAGWPSRAALAARCYERPGAHDAPDEDCVCGVYACDDASAALFYAHRSGSAVVGRTKLWGRVVEHEAGWRAERSYPEAIYVPREQFHETADDVAAHLAHRYLVPVHVVDELRSVLRDPDPVAVTPRDVPMPVLPEWVARHVRPQPLAHAREAAVAAGAEPPPSGGDGLLRRLLGRRR
;
A
#
# COMPACT_ATOMS: atom_id res chain seq x y z
N MET A 1 -3.49 14.04 34.38
CA MET A 1 -4.35 13.53 33.27
C MET A 1 -3.87 14.24 32.02
N SER A 2 -2.99 13.61 31.25
CA SER A 2 -2.52 14.16 29.96
C SER A 2 -3.63 13.86 28.96
N GLY A 3 -4.37 14.89 28.53
CA GLY A 3 -5.32 14.75 27.44
C GLY A 3 -4.60 14.38 26.17
N ALA A 4 -5.02 13.30 25.50
CA ALA A 4 -4.54 12.99 24.16
C ALA A 4 -4.85 14.20 23.25
N PRO A 5 -3.91 14.61 22.38
CA PRO A 5 -4.18 15.67 21.43
C PRO A 5 -5.32 15.24 20.52
N ASP A 6 -6.35 16.05 20.42
CA ASP A 6 -7.42 15.87 19.46
C ASP A 6 -6.84 16.07 18.05
N LEU A 7 -6.47 14.97 17.39
CA LEU A 7 -6.08 14.99 15.99
C LEU A 7 -7.32 15.25 15.14
N VAL A 8 -7.47 16.49 14.69
CA VAL A 8 -8.64 16.99 13.94
C VAL A 8 -8.64 16.54 12.47
N GLY A 9 -7.69 15.71 12.04
CA GLY A 9 -7.58 15.23 10.64
C GLY A 9 -6.98 13.84 10.51
N PRO A 10 -7.10 13.23 9.32
CA PRO A 10 -6.48 11.94 9.06
C PRO A 10 -4.95 12.07 9.09
N ILE A 11 -4.28 11.03 9.58
CA ILE A 11 -2.83 10.89 9.43
C ILE A 11 -2.53 10.53 7.98
N ILE A 12 -1.53 11.17 7.38
CA ILE A 12 -1.05 10.85 6.04
C ILE A 12 0.23 10.03 6.17
N GLY A 13 0.22 8.83 5.59
CA GLY A 13 1.38 7.96 5.56
C GLY A 13 1.66 7.43 4.15
N TRP A 14 2.82 6.86 3.95
CA TRP A 14 3.25 6.25 2.69
C TRP A 14 2.92 4.76 2.67
N ARG A 15 2.49 4.27 1.49
CA ARG A 15 2.13 2.88 1.33
C ARG A 15 2.47 2.37 -0.07
N VAL A 16 2.69 1.06 -0.15
CA VAL A 16 2.81 0.32 -1.40
C VAL A 16 1.57 -0.55 -1.61
N TRP A 17 1.10 -0.58 -2.85
CA TRP A 17 0.04 -1.47 -3.32
C TRP A 17 0.49 -2.24 -4.55
N ARG A 18 -0.20 -3.32 -4.83
CA ARG A 18 -0.23 -3.96 -6.14
C ARG A 18 -1.58 -3.68 -6.79
N ILE A 19 -1.65 -3.86 -8.10
CA ILE A 19 -2.89 -3.74 -8.84
C ILE A 19 -3.38 -5.16 -9.15
N ALA A 20 -4.60 -5.50 -8.76
CA ALA A 20 -5.23 -6.77 -9.09
C ALA A 20 -5.68 -6.80 -10.56
N VAL A 21 -6.07 -7.98 -11.07
CA VAL A 21 -6.48 -8.20 -12.46
C VAL A 21 -7.66 -7.32 -12.87
N ASP A 22 -8.54 -6.99 -11.92
CA ASP A 22 -9.70 -6.11 -12.12
C ASP A 22 -9.38 -4.62 -11.91
N GLY A 23 -8.10 -4.27 -11.72
CA GLY A 23 -7.62 -2.91 -11.47
C GLY A 23 -7.81 -2.42 -10.04
N GLU A 24 -8.20 -3.29 -9.10
CA GLU A 24 -8.28 -2.93 -7.69
C GLU A 24 -6.89 -2.82 -7.06
N LEU A 25 -6.70 -1.82 -6.20
CA LEU A 25 -5.51 -1.76 -5.35
C LEU A 25 -5.60 -2.84 -4.28
N VAL A 26 -4.57 -3.66 -4.18
CA VAL A 26 -4.48 -4.70 -3.15
C VAL A 26 -3.22 -4.52 -2.32
N SER A 27 -3.28 -4.95 -1.08
CA SER A 27 -2.09 -4.93 -0.23
C SER A 27 -0.97 -5.78 -0.84
N ALA A 28 0.26 -5.29 -0.77
CA ALA A 28 1.43 -6.07 -1.17
C ALA A 28 1.68 -7.29 -0.27
N TYR A 29 1.12 -7.34 0.94
CA TYR A 29 1.47 -8.30 1.99
C TYR A 29 0.29 -9.06 2.60
N THR A 30 -0.93 -8.62 2.38
CA THR A 30 -2.14 -9.26 2.92
C THR A 30 -3.20 -9.38 1.82
N PRO A 31 -4.21 -10.24 1.94
CA PRO A 31 -5.27 -10.36 0.94
C PRO A 31 -6.27 -9.19 0.94
N ALA A 32 -5.94 -8.07 1.59
CA ALA A 32 -6.82 -6.91 1.65
C ALA A 32 -6.82 -6.13 0.33
N GLY A 33 -8.00 -5.95 -0.25
CA GLY A 33 -8.26 -5.06 -1.38
C GLY A 33 -8.85 -3.73 -0.91
N TRP A 34 -8.55 -2.63 -1.61
CA TRP A 34 -9.12 -1.32 -1.36
C TRP A 34 -10.39 -1.15 -2.20
N PRO A 35 -11.56 -1.11 -1.57
CA PRO A 35 -12.79 -0.89 -2.30
C PRO A 35 -12.77 0.50 -2.96
N SER A 36 -13.25 0.58 -4.21
CA SER A 36 -13.39 1.86 -4.88
C SER A 36 -14.39 2.75 -4.13
N ARG A 37 -14.03 4.03 -3.93
CA ARG A 37 -14.92 5.05 -3.33
C ARG A 37 -15.42 4.73 -1.91
N ALA A 38 -14.75 3.82 -1.21
CA ALA A 38 -15.04 3.47 0.16
C ALA A 38 -13.77 3.20 0.95
N ALA A 39 -13.77 3.48 2.23
CA ALA A 39 -12.63 3.20 3.09
C ALA A 39 -12.41 1.70 3.26
N LEU A 40 -11.16 1.27 3.20
CA LEU A 40 -10.80 -0.04 3.71
C LEU A 40 -10.91 -0.02 5.23
N ALA A 41 -11.70 -0.94 5.78
CA ALA A 41 -11.73 -1.22 7.22
C ALA A 41 -10.73 -2.35 7.54
N ALA A 42 -9.91 -2.11 8.55
CA ALA A 42 -8.96 -3.10 9.05
C ALA A 42 -9.68 -4.35 9.61
N ARG A 43 -9.04 -5.49 9.44
CA ARG A 43 -9.47 -6.76 10.05
C ARG A 43 -8.28 -7.48 10.62
N CYS A 44 -8.48 -8.20 11.71
CA CYS A 44 -7.46 -9.09 12.23
C CYS A 44 -7.49 -10.41 11.45
N TYR A 45 -6.43 -10.72 10.72
CA TYR A 45 -6.29 -12.00 10.00
C TYR A 45 -5.69 -13.10 10.88
N GLU A 46 -4.94 -12.74 11.92
CA GLU A 46 -4.34 -13.68 12.87
C GLU A 46 -5.40 -14.31 13.81
N ARG A 47 -6.32 -13.46 14.29
CA ARG A 47 -7.38 -13.84 15.24
C ARG A 47 -8.71 -13.24 14.81
N PRO A 48 -9.36 -13.76 13.75
CA PRO A 48 -10.59 -13.19 13.21
C PRO A 48 -11.71 -13.14 14.27
N GLY A 49 -12.27 -11.93 14.46
CA GLY A 49 -13.38 -11.72 15.39
C GLY A 49 -13.02 -11.67 16.88
N ALA A 50 -11.74 -11.86 17.24
CA ALA A 50 -11.32 -11.83 18.65
C ALA A 50 -11.20 -10.39 19.20
N HIS A 51 -10.96 -9.42 18.35
CA HIS A 51 -10.83 -7.99 18.68
C HIS A 51 -11.01 -7.12 17.44
N ASP A 52 -11.24 -5.84 17.64
CA ASP A 52 -11.26 -4.82 16.59
C ASP A 52 -9.83 -4.42 16.21
N ALA A 53 -9.57 -4.30 14.90
CA ALA A 53 -8.26 -3.88 14.40
C ALA A 53 -8.19 -2.34 14.22
N PRO A 54 -7.05 -1.72 14.55
CA PRO A 54 -5.85 -2.28 15.16
C PRO A 54 -6.01 -2.50 16.67
N ASP A 55 -5.28 -3.43 17.21
CA ASP A 55 -5.19 -3.71 18.64
C ASP A 55 -3.74 -3.59 19.08
N GLU A 56 -3.45 -3.02 20.26
CA GLU A 56 -2.09 -2.75 20.73
C GLU A 56 -1.27 -4.03 20.93
N ASP A 57 -1.92 -5.10 21.39
CA ASP A 57 -1.31 -6.40 21.65
C ASP A 57 -1.31 -7.33 20.43
N CYS A 58 -1.70 -6.80 19.25
CA CYS A 58 -1.75 -7.52 17.99
C CYS A 58 -1.05 -6.74 16.88
N VAL A 59 -0.57 -7.43 15.86
CA VAL A 59 0.04 -6.84 14.66
C VAL A 59 -0.98 -6.47 13.57
N CYS A 60 -2.28 -6.49 13.86
CA CYS A 60 -3.32 -6.17 12.90
C CYS A 60 -3.48 -4.68 12.64
N GLY A 61 -4.16 -4.32 11.55
CA GLY A 61 -4.41 -2.94 11.15
C GLY A 61 -4.02 -2.67 9.70
N VAL A 62 -4.38 -1.50 9.19
CA VAL A 62 -3.92 -1.00 7.89
C VAL A 62 -2.64 -0.22 8.11
N TYR A 63 -1.54 -0.72 7.58
CA TYR A 63 -0.20 -0.14 7.76
C TYR A 63 0.07 1.00 6.78
N ALA A 64 0.79 2.02 7.24
CA ALA A 64 1.47 3.01 6.41
C ALA A 64 2.80 3.40 7.06
N CYS A 65 3.80 3.71 6.23
CA CYS A 65 5.09 4.21 6.68
C CYS A 65 5.02 5.73 6.88
N ASP A 66 5.81 6.25 7.80
CA ASP A 66 6.01 7.69 8.01
C ASP A 66 6.90 8.31 6.91
N ASP A 67 7.74 7.52 6.26
CA ASP A 67 8.69 7.93 5.25
C ASP A 67 8.47 7.21 3.91
N ALA A 68 8.62 7.98 2.81
CA ALA A 68 8.51 7.47 1.45
C ALA A 68 9.58 6.41 1.13
N SER A 69 10.82 6.56 1.63
CA SER A 69 11.91 5.61 1.36
C SER A 69 11.62 4.23 1.93
N ALA A 70 10.96 4.16 3.09
CA ALA A 70 10.51 2.89 3.65
C ALA A 70 9.48 2.21 2.72
N ALA A 71 8.50 2.95 2.20
CA ALA A 71 7.53 2.41 1.25
C ALA A 71 8.19 1.95 -0.05
N LEU A 72 9.15 2.71 -0.58
CA LEU A 72 9.91 2.36 -1.79
C LEU A 72 10.72 1.08 -1.62
N PHE A 73 11.33 0.87 -0.46
CA PHE A 73 12.04 -0.38 -0.14
C PHE A 73 11.13 -1.60 -0.30
N TYR A 74 9.86 -1.49 0.12
CA TYR A 74 8.88 -2.56 -0.05
C TYR A 74 8.39 -2.67 -1.50
N ALA A 75 8.29 -1.57 -2.24
CA ALA A 75 7.86 -1.58 -3.64
C ALA A 75 8.82 -2.39 -4.53
N HIS A 76 10.13 -2.22 -4.38
CA HIS A 76 11.14 -2.97 -5.13
C HIS A 76 11.04 -4.48 -4.97
N ARG A 77 10.47 -4.96 -3.88
CA ARG A 77 10.30 -6.40 -3.59
C ARG A 77 8.99 -6.98 -4.09
N SER A 78 8.06 -6.15 -4.56
CA SER A 78 6.67 -6.57 -4.81
C SER A 78 6.33 -6.81 -6.28
N GLY A 79 7.18 -6.42 -7.23
CA GLY A 79 6.90 -6.44 -8.68
C GLY A 79 5.59 -5.74 -9.04
N SER A 80 5.53 -4.97 -10.12
CA SER A 80 4.33 -4.24 -10.57
C SER A 80 3.60 -3.47 -9.45
N ALA A 81 4.38 -2.81 -8.59
CA ALA A 81 3.89 -2.07 -7.45
C ALA A 81 3.66 -0.59 -7.81
N VAL A 82 2.65 0.00 -7.20
CA VAL A 82 2.46 1.44 -7.12
C VAL A 82 2.69 1.89 -5.69
N VAL A 83 3.22 3.09 -5.52
CA VAL A 83 3.44 3.70 -4.21
C VAL A 83 2.52 4.90 -4.09
N GLY A 84 2.17 5.31 -2.89
CA GLY A 84 1.39 6.52 -2.71
C GLY A 84 1.21 6.92 -1.28
N ARG A 85 0.52 8.05 -1.13
CA ARG A 85 0.07 8.52 0.18
C ARG A 85 -1.30 7.94 0.48
N THR A 86 -1.52 7.60 1.73
CA THR A 86 -2.80 7.09 2.23
C THR A 86 -3.24 7.85 3.47
N LYS A 87 -4.53 8.13 3.54
CA LYS A 87 -5.20 8.68 4.73
C LYS A 87 -5.48 7.55 5.70
N LEU A 88 -5.18 7.78 6.96
CA LEU A 88 -5.40 6.86 8.07
C LEU A 88 -6.26 7.54 9.11
N TRP A 89 -7.30 6.86 9.62
CA TRP A 89 -8.18 7.40 10.66
C TRP A 89 -8.89 6.30 11.45
N GLY A 90 -9.74 6.69 12.39
CA GLY A 90 -10.30 5.82 13.41
C GLY A 90 -9.29 5.57 14.52
N ARG A 91 -9.26 4.37 15.07
CA ARG A 91 -8.18 3.99 15.99
C ARG A 91 -6.88 3.90 15.22
N VAL A 92 -5.86 4.60 15.69
CA VAL A 92 -4.51 4.58 15.11
C VAL A 92 -3.51 4.21 16.19
N VAL A 93 -2.63 3.27 15.87
CA VAL A 93 -1.51 2.84 16.71
C VAL A 93 -0.23 3.27 16.02
N GLU A 94 0.55 4.12 16.68
CA GLU A 94 1.86 4.55 16.22
C GLU A 94 2.92 3.51 16.54
N HIS A 95 3.91 3.37 15.67
CA HIS A 95 5.08 2.54 15.87
C HIS A 95 6.31 3.18 15.21
N GLU A 96 7.50 2.63 15.42
CA GLU A 96 8.79 3.22 15.05
C GLU A 96 8.92 3.62 13.56
N ALA A 97 8.22 2.93 12.65
CA ALA A 97 8.32 3.15 11.20
C ALA A 97 6.99 3.61 10.56
N GLY A 98 6.06 4.14 11.36
CA GLY A 98 4.77 4.64 10.86
C GLY A 98 3.57 4.26 11.73
N TRP A 99 2.46 3.89 11.09
CA TRP A 99 1.18 3.73 11.78
C TRP A 99 0.43 2.48 11.33
N ARG A 100 -0.46 2.00 12.20
CA ARG A 100 -1.50 1.01 11.93
C ARG A 100 -2.85 1.64 12.24
N ALA A 101 -3.78 1.62 11.31
CA ALA A 101 -5.06 2.29 11.46
C ALA A 101 -6.25 1.33 11.30
N GLU A 102 -7.39 1.75 11.85
CA GLU A 102 -8.68 1.09 11.67
C GLU A 102 -9.20 1.27 10.24
N ARG A 103 -8.99 2.45 9.66
CA ARG A 103 -9.50 2.81 8.33
C ARG A 103 -8.42 3.49 7.49
N SER A 104 -8.49 3.24 6.18
CA SER A 104 -7.57 3.85 5.22
C SER A 104 -8.25 4.07 3.88
N TYR A 105 -7.83 5.16 3.20
CA TYR A 105 -8.16 5.42 1.80
C TYR A 105 -6.97 6.06 1.10
N PRO A 106 -6.69 5.75 -0.18
CA PRO A 106 -5.64 6.43 -0.94
C PRO A 106 -5.84 7.95 -0.95
N GLU A 107 -4.77 8.72 -0.84
CA GLU A 107 -4.76 10.17 -1.01
C GLU A 107 -4.13 10.57 -2.34
N ALA A 108 -3.02 9.95 -2.71
CA ALA A 108 -2.35 10.12 -3.99
C ALA A 108 -1.64 8.82 -4.37
N ILE A 109 -1.51 8.53 -5.67
CA ILE A 109 -0.91 7.29 -6.18
C ILE A 109 0.15 7.67 -7.22
N TYR A 110 1.30 6.98 -7.21
CA TYR A 110 2.40 7.15 -8.14
C TYR A 110 2.61 5.86 -8.94
N VAL A 111 2.46 5.96 -10.26
CA VAL A 111 2.57 4.85 -11.22
C VAL A 111 3.92 4.97 -11.94
N PRO A 112 4.86 4.03 -11.73
CA PRO A 112 6.18 4.12 -12.33
C PRO A 112 6.22 3.60 -13.77
N ARG A 113 6.74 4.40 -14.71
CA ARG A 113 6.97 3.96 -16.09
C ARG A 113 7.97 2.80 -16.18
N GLU A 114 8.94 2.76 -15.30
CA GLU A 114 9.91 1.65 -15.24
C GLU A 114 9.28 0.28 -15.07
N GLN A 115 8.06 0.20 -14.50
CA GLN A 115 7.34 -1.07 -14.28
C GLN A 115 6.17 -1.28 -15.24
N PHE A 116 5.48 -0.20 -15.63
CA PHE A 116 4.27 -0.27 -16.45
C PHE A 116 4.51 0.12 -17.90
N HIS A 117 5.71 0.61 -18.23
CA HIS A 117 6.15 0.98 -19.57
C HIS A 117 5.13 1.86 -20.32
N GLU A 118 4.75 1.49 -21.53
CA GLU A 118 3.83 2.23 -22.40
C GLU A 118 2.40 2.33 -21.82
N THR A 119 2.04 1.48 -20.86
CA THR A 119 0.70 1.48 -20.26
C THR A 119 0.59 2.25 -18.97
N ALA A 120 1.67 2.89 -18.53
CA ALA A 120 1.64 3.65 -17.28
C ALA A 120 0.54 4.72 -17.26
N ASP A 121 0.29 5.39 -18.40
CA ASP A 121 -0.76 6.41 -18.50
C ASP A 121 -2.16 5.81 -18.43
N ASP A 122 -2.40 4.65 -19.07
CA ASP A 122 -3.67 3.93 -19.00
C ASP A 122 -3.95 3.41 -17.58
N VAL A 123 -2.93 2.89 -16.92
CA VAL A 123 -3.01 2.45 -15.52
C VAL A 123 -3.33 3.64 -14.60
N ALA A 124 -2.65 4.77 -14.80
CA ALA A 124 -2.89 5.97 -14.02
C ALA A 124 -4.32 6.50 -14.22
N ALA A 125 -4.79 6.57 -15.46
CA ALA A 125 -6.15 6.99 -15.79
C ALA A 125 -7.20 6.07 -15.15
N HIS A 126 -7.00 4.75 -15.21
CA HIS A 126 -7.88 3.77 -14.57
C HIS A 126 -7.95 3.99 -13.06
N LEU A 127 -6.80 4.10 -12.39
CA LEU A 127 -6.74 4.31 -10.95
C LEU A 127 -7.37 5.66 -10.53
N ALA A 128 -7.10 6.73 -11.28
CA ALA A 128 -7.69 8.04 -11.05
C ALA A 128 -9.21 8.00 -11.12
N HIS A 129 -9.76 7.33 -12.13
CA HIS A 129 -11.21 7.15 -12.28
C HIS A 129 -11.80 6.27 -11.17
N ARG A 130 -11.13 5.17 -10.81
CA ARG A 130 -11.62 4.19 -9.84
C ARG A 130 -11.66 4.76 -8.43
N TYR A 131 -10.58 5.46 -8.03
CA TYR A 131 -10.40 5.94 -6.65
C TYR A 131 -10.73 7.42 -6.46
N LEU A 132 -10.88 8.20 -7.53
CA LEU A 132 -11.14 9.66 -7.48
C LEU A 132 -10.09 10.40 -6.64
N VAL A 133 -8.84 10.03 -6.80
CA VAL A 133 -7.68 10.66 -6.16
C VAL A 133 -6.66 11.09 -7.23
N PRO A 134 -5.76 12.05 -6.93
CA PRO A 134 -4.65 12.37 -7.81
C PRO A 134 -3.80 11.14 -8.08
N VAL A 135 -3.48 10.90 -9.37
CA VAL A 135 -2.56 9.84 -9.78
C VAL A 135 -1.48 10.48 -10.65
N HIS A 136 -0.23 10.20 -10.31
CA HIS A 136 0.95 10.77 -10.95
C HIS A 136 1.69 9.67 -11.70
N VAL A 137 2.01 9.89 -12.97
CA VAL A 137 2.93 9.03 -13.70
C VAL A 137 4.34 9.56 -13.47
N VAL A 138 5.23 8.72 -12.99
CA VAL A 138 6.63 9.03 -12.71
C VAL A 138 7.54 8.10 -13.49
N ASP A 139 8.71 8.56 -13.92
CA ASP A 139 9.64 7.72 -14.67
C ASP A 139 10.14 6.56 -13.79
N GLU A 140 10.58 6.87 -12.58
CA GLU A 140 11.04 5.94 -11.56
C GLU A 140 10.37 6.24 -10.22
N LEU A 141 10.07 5.22 -9.42
CA LEU A 141 9.52 5.42 -8.07
C LEU A 141 10.42 6.29 -7.18
N ARG A 142 11.72 6.25 -7.37
CA ARG A 142 12.66 7.10 -6.60
C ARG A 142 12.50 8.60 -6.85
N SER A 143 11.90 9.01 -7.96
CA SER A 143 11.63 10.42 -8.24
C SER A 143 10.64 11.04 -7.25
N VAL A 144 9.76 10.24 -6.65
CA VAL A 144 8.81 10.65 -5.60
C VAL A 144 9.50 11.24 -4.38
N LEU A 145 10.74 10.83 -4.10
CA LEU A 145 11.54 11.40 -2.99
C LEU A 145 12.00 12.85 -3.27
N ARG A 146 12.07 13.24 -4.55
CA ARG A 146 12.54 14.57 -4.97
C ARG A 146 11.38 15.53 -5.23
N ASP A 147 10.30 15.01 -5.75
CA ASP A 147 9.08 15.77 -6.06
C ASP A 147 7.86 14.94 -5.61
N PRO A 148 7.36 15.18 -4.40
CA PRO A 148 6.20 14.44 -3.86
C PRO A 148 4.86 14.91 -4.46
N ASP A 149 4.83 16.01 -5.23
CA ASP A 149 3.62 16.57 -5.83
C ASP A 149 3.78 16.89 -7.33
N PRO A 150 4.22 15.91 -8.17
CA PRO A 150 4.28 16.12 -9.62
C PRO A 150 2.87 16.36 -10.20
N VAL A 151 2.79 16.77 -11.46
CA VAL A 151 1.51 17.01 -12.12
C VAL A 151 0.64 15.75 -12.08
N ALA A 152 -0.55 15.87 -11.52
CA ALA A 152 -1.51 14.77 -11.38
C ALA A 152 -2.38 14.60 -12.63
N VAL A 153 -2.70 13.38 -12.98
CA VAL A 153 -3.81 13.06 -13.88
C VAL A 153 -5.11 13.34 -13.14
N THR A 154 -5.91 14.26 -13.68
CA THR A 154 -7.18 14.65 -13.04
C THR A 154 -8.28 13.65 -13.40
N PRO A 155 -9.02 13.10 -12.43
CA PRO A 155 -10.05 12.09 -12.70
C PRO A 155 -11.20 12.54 -13.61
N ARG A 156 -11.40 13.85 -13.76
CA ARG A 156 -12.57 14.44 -14.44
C ARG A 156 -12.49 14.40 -15.97
N ASP A 157 -11.29 14.29 -16.53
CA ASP A 157 -11.06 14.47 -17.95
C ASP A 157 -10.76 13.16 -18.69
N VAL A 158 -10.81 12.02 -17.99
CA VAL A 158 -10.41 10.74 -18.56
C VAL A 158 -11.60 9.79 -18.58
N PRO A 159 -12.05 9.32 -19.75
CA PRO A 159 -13.00 8.21 -19.83
C PRO A 159 -12.35 6.98 -19.16
N MET A 160 -13.18 6.15 -18.50
CA MET A 160 -12.67 4.93 -17.84
C MET A 160 -11.97 4.04 -18.86
N PRO A 161 -10.65 3.93 -18.84
CA PRO A 161 -9.94 3.05 -19.76
C PRO A 161 -10.17 1.60 -19.37
N VAL A 162 -10.29 0.75 -20.37
CA VAL A 162 -10.21 -0.70 -20.16
C VAL A 162 -8.74 -1.01 -19.95
N LEU A 163 -8.39 -1.57 -18.79
CA LEU A 163 -7.01 -2.00 -18.55
C LEU A 163 -6.60 -2.99 -19.64
N PRO A 164 -5.46 -2.78 -20.29
CA PRO A 164 -4.97 -3.72 -21.30
C PRO A 164 -4.87 -5.12 -20.71
N GLU A 165 -5.26 -6.11 -21.49
CA GLU A 165 -5.35 -7.53 -21.06
C GLU A 165 -4.01 -8.07 -20.52
N TRP A 166 -2.87 -7.49 -20.96
CA TRP A 166 -1.56 -7.86 -20.48
C TRP A 166 -1.29 -7.35 -19.05
N VAL A 167 -1.82 -6.18 -18.64
CA VAL A 167 -1.75 -5.72 -17.24
C VAL A 167 -2.45 -6.74 -16.36
N ALA A 168 -3.63 -7.18 -16.78
CA ALA A 168 -4.37 -8.24 -16.10
C ALA A 168 -3.58 -9.57 -16.01
N ARG A 169 -2.77 -9.89 -17.02
CA ARG A 169 -1.95 -11.13 -17.05
C ARG A 169 -0.69 -11.04 -16.17
N HIS A 170 -0.10 -9.86 -16.02
CA HIS A 170 1.15 -9.69 -15.25
C HIS A 170 0.90 -9.41 -13.77
N VAL A 171 -0.30 -9.00 -13.41
CA VAL A 171 -0.74 -8.76 -12.04
C VAL A 171 -1.27 -10.05 -11.37
N ARG A 172 -0.75 -11.21 -11.72
CA ARG A 172 -1.08 -12.42 -10.96
C ARG A 172 -0.68 -12.21 -9.50
N PRO A 173 -1.61 -12.39 -8.55
CA PRO A 173 -1.21 -12.47 -7.16
C PRO A 173 -0.24 -13.64 -7.04
N GLN A 174 1.04 -13.34 -6.80
CA GLN A 174 1.95 -14.41 -6.39
C GLN A 174 1.47 -14.89 -5.02
N PRO A 175 1.15 -16.16 -4.86
CA PRO A 175 0.90 -16.73 -3.54
C PRO A 175 2.10 -16.39 -2.64
N LEU A 176 1.87 -16.09 -1.37
CA LEU A 176 2.92 -15.80 -0.38
C LEU A 176 4.02 -16.88 -0.35
N ALA A 177 3.70 -18.11 -0.77
CA ALA A 177 4.66 -19.21 -0.94
C ALA A 177 5.75 -18.87 -1.97
N HIS A 178 5.43 -18.26 -3.11
CA HIS A 178 6.39 -17.96 -4.18
C HIS A 178 7.30 -16.76 -3.83
N ALA A 179 6.82 -15.82 -3.01
CA ALA A 179 7.67 -14.75 -2.48
C ALA A 179 8.79 -15.30 -1.56
N ARG A 180 8.52 -16.41 -0.89
CA ARG A 180 9.48 -17.13 -0.05
C ARG A 180 10.55 -17.85 -0.88
N GLU A 181 10.13 -18.55 -1.93
CA GLU A 181 11.05 -19.25 -2.85
C GLU A 181 11.95 -18.29 -3.62
N ALA A 182 11.40 -17.15 -4.09
CA ALA A 182 12.17 -16.12 -4.76
C ALA A 182 13.19 -15.44 -3.82
N ALA A 183 12.87 -15.25 -2.54
CA ALA A 183 13.81 -14.73 -1.55
C ALA A 183 14.95 -15.71 -1.25
N VAL A 184 14.66 -17.01 -1.19
CA VAL A 184 15.66 -18.07 -1.01
C VAL A 184 16.58 -18.18 -2.25
N ALA A 185 16.01 -18.12 -3.46
CA ALA A 185 16.76 -18.14 -4.71
C ALA A 185 17.66 -16.91 -4.90
N ALA A 186 17.30 -15.76 -4.32
CA ALA A 186 18.09 -14.54 -4.33
C ALA A 186 19.15 -14.47 -3.20
N GLY A 187 19.35 -15.55 -2.42
CA GLY A 187 20.30 -15.58 -1.31
C GLY A 187 19.90 -14.71 -0.11
N ALA A 188 18.66 -14.24 -0.07
CA ALA A 188 18.12 -13.51 1.07
C ALA A 188 17.57 -14.50 2.09
N GLU A 189 17.87 -14.29 3.37
CA GLU A 189 17.31 -15.11 4.46
C GLU A 189 15.77 -15.05 4.40
N PRO A 190 15.07 -16.20 4.26
CA PRO A 190 13.63 -16.19 4.11
C PRO A 190 12.99 -15.59 5.38
N PRO A 191 11.93 -14.79 5.26
CA PRO A 191 11.21 -14.32 6.42
C PRO A 191 10.68 -15.53 7.20
N PRO A 192 10.73 -15.49 8.55
CA PRO A 192 10.28 -16.59 9.38
C PRO A 192 8.82 -16.96 9.05
N SER A 193 8.53 -18.24 9.15
CA SER A 193 7.22 -18.83 8.88
C SER A 193 6.16 -18.29 9.85
N GLY A 194 5.22 -17.51 9.31
CA GLY A 194 4.23 -16.74 10.04
C GLY A 194 4.51 -15.27 9.82
N GLY A 195 3.50 -14.45 9.54
CA GLY A 195 3.59 -13.02 9.23
C GLY A 195 4.41 -12.15 10.20
N ASP A 196 4.97 -12.77 11.21
CA ASP A 196 5.74 -12.26 12.33
C ASP A 196 7.09 -11.61 11.95
N GLY A 197 7.79 -12.11 10.95
CA GLY A 197 9.19 -11.71 10.75
C GLY A 197 9.36 -10.35 10.07
N LEU A 198 8.48 -10.02 9.14
CA LEU A 198 8.52 -8.74 8.43
C LEU A 198 7.93 -7.64 9.31
N LEU A 199 6.82 -7.95 9.98
CA LEU A 199 6.16 -7.03 10.90
C LEU A 199 6.98 -6.79 12.18
N ARG A 200 7.68 -7.79 12.70
CA ARG A 200 8.58 -7.63 13.87
C ARG A 200 9.82 -6.77 13.57
N ARG A 201 10.32 -6.75 12.34
CA ARG A 201 11.39 -5.81 11.94
C ARG A 201 10.88 -4.38 11.80
N LEU A 202 9.60 -4.20 11.39
CA LEU A 202 8.93 -2.89 11.34
C LEU A 202 8.53 -2.39 12.74
N LEU A 203 8.18 -3.30 13.63
CA LEU A 203 7.55 -2.96 14.92
C LEU A 203 8.52 -2.83 16.10
N GLY A 204 9.85 -2.97 15.88
CA GLY A 204 10.82 -2.90 16.97
C GLY A 204 10.55 -3.94 18.08
N ARG A 205 11.57 -4.58 18.61
CA ARG A 205 11.44 -5.39 19.82
C ARG A 205 11.14 -4.45 20.99
N ARG A 206 9.93 -4.50 21.53
CA ARG A 206 9.73 -4.03 22.91
C ARG A 206 10.53 -4.96 23.84
N ARG A 207 11.43 -4.38 24.59
CA ARG A 207 11.97 -4.96 25.85
C ARG A 207 11.02 -4.62 26.97
#